data_6e46a812613d6216c68d7d0bb7b8ab23
#
_entry.id   6e46a812613d6216c68d7d0bb7b8ab23
#
_cell.length_a   1.000
_cell.length_b   1.000
_cell.length_c   1.000
_cell.angle_alpha   90.00
_cell.angle_beta   90.00
_cell.angle_gamma   90.00
#
_symmetry.space_group_name_H-M   'P 1'
#
loop_
_entity.id
_entity.type
_entity.pdbx_description
1 polymer ?
#
loop_
_entity_poly.entity_id
_entity_poly.type
_entity_poly.pdbx_seq_one_letter_code
_entity_poly.pdbx_strand_id
1 'polypeptide(L)'
;MDTLTPNQRHNNMSHIRSTGGTLETSLRSQLFRFGFRFRKNDRHLAGSPDIVFPHYHAVVFINGCFWHAHGWKSEKSLIKSPVLEEKVLYSVKCGKFLMPTTNLDFWQKKFTRNRERDIRDIKTLLDDGWRVGVVWECAITGKNRREKIYDVASRISCWLEEEFDQPFREF
;
A
#
# COMPACT_ATOMS: atom_id res chain seq x y z
N MET A 1 -14.46 16.07 -18.32
CA MET A 1 -14.00 15.82 -19.70
C MET A 1 -12.49 15.58 -19.63
N ASP A 2 -12.00 14.51 -20.23
CA ASP A 2 -10.55 14.23 -20.25
C ASP A 2 -9.88 15.16 -21.27
N THR A 3 -9.05 16.08 -20.78
CA THR A 3 -8.42 17.15 -21.59
C THR A 3 -7.07 16.77 -22.19
N LEU A 4 -6.56 15.55 -21.88
CA LEU A 4 -5.24 15.10 -22.32
C LEU A 4 -5.31 14.34 -23.65
N THR A 5 -4.41 14.68 -24.58
CA THR A 5 -4.20 13.89 -25.80
C THR A 5 -3.59 12.52 -25.47
N PRO A 6 -3.70 11.50 -26.34
CA PRO A 6 -3.07 10.20 -26.15
C PRO A 6 -1.55 10.29 -25.88
N ASN A 7 -0.84 11.17 -26.57
CA ASN A 7 0.60 11.39 -26.37
C ASN A 7 0.94 12.03 -25.04
N GLN A 8 0.17 13.03 -24.60
CA GLN A 8 0.33 13.65 -23.27
C GLN A 8 0.07 12.60 -22.17
N ARG A 9 -0.93 11.76 -22.36
CA ARG A 9 -1.25 10.68 -21.41
C ARG A 9 -0.13 9.65 -21.35
N HIS A 10 0.40 9.23 -22.52
CA HIS A 10 1.53 8.32 -22.58
C HIS A 10 2.77 8.91 -21.89
N ASN A 11 3.10 10.16 -22.15
CA ASN A 11 4.21 10.86 -21.49
C ASN A 11 4.02 10.95 -19.98
N ASN A 12 2.82 11.32 -19.50
CA ASN A 12 2.55 11.36 -18.06
C ASN A 12 2.70 9.99 -17.41
N MET A 13 2.23 8.93 -18.07
CA MET A 13 2.35 7.57 -17.57
C MET A 13 3.79 7.05 -17.57
N SER A 14 4.62 7.41 -18.57
CA SER A 14 6.03 7.01 -18.63
C SER A 14 6.90 7.63 -17.54
N HIS A 15 6.49 8.78 -16.97
CA HIS A 15 7.18 9.44 -15.85
C HIS A 15 6.79 8.88 -14.47
N ILE A 16 5.76 8.03 -14.39
CA ILE A 16 5.40 7.37 -13.13
C ILE A 16 6.39 6.24 -12.86
N ARG A 17 7.29 6.46 -11.92
CA ARG A 17 8.25 5.44 -11.49
C ARG A 17 7.53 4.35 -10.69
N SER A 18 7.82 3.10 -11.00
CA SER A 18 7.26 1.93 -10.30
C SER A 18 7.86 1.71 -8.90
N THR A 19 9.01 2.34 -8.61
CA THR A 19 9.73 2.19 -7.33
C THR A 19 10.51 3.47 -7.00
N GLY A 20 10.78 3.70 -5.73
CA GLY A 20 11.62 4.81 -5.28
C GLY A 20 10.93 6.17 -5.34
N GLY A 21 9.61 6.22 -5.25
CA GLY A 21 8.85 7.46 -5.17
C GLY A 21 9.21 8.30 -3.94
N THR A 22 8.90 9.61 -4.01
CA THR A 22 9.21 10.56 -2.92
C THR A 22 8.54 10.17 -1.61
N LEU A 23 7.39 9.48 -1.67
CA LEU A 23 6.64 9.03 -0.48
C LEU A 23 7.36 7.88 0.21
N GLU A 24 7.73 6.86 -0.56
CA GLU A 24 8.50 5.71 -0.07
C GLU A 24 9.82 6.16 0.56
N THR A 25 10.56 7.03 -0.13
CA THR A 25 11.85 7.55 0.35
C THR A 25 11.68 8.33 1.66
N SER A 26 10.63 9.15 1.79
CA SER A 26 10.38 9.94 2.99
C SER A 26 10.02 9.05 4.19
N LEU A 27 9.15 8.05 4.01
CA LEU A 27 8.78 7.13 5.08
C LEU A 27 9.97 6.25 5.48
N ARG A 28 10.72 5.71 4.53
CA ARG A 28 11.95 4.94 4.78
C ARG A 28 12.98 5.76 5.55
N SER A 29 13.17 7.03 5.19
CA SER A 29 14.09 7.94 5.91
C SER A 29 13.67 8.16 7.36
N GLN A 30 12.37 8.28 7.62
CA GLN A 30 11.85 8.46 8.98
C GLN A 30 12.02 7.18 9.82
N LEU A 31 11.71 6.01 9.27
CA LEU A 31 11.91 4.72 9.93
C LEU A 31 13.40 4.45 10.21
N PHE A 32 14.29 4.84 9.28
CA PHE A 32 15.73 4.74 9.50
C PHE A 32 16.20 5.64 10.66
N ARG A 33 15.66 6.86 10.79
CA ARG A 33 15.92 7.76 11.92
C ARG A 33 15.42 7.20 13.26
N PHE A 34 14.37 6.41 13.27
CA PHE A 34 13.88 5.68 14.44
C PHE A 34 14.76 4.47 14.81
N GLY A 35 15.81 4.18 14.04
CA GLY A 35 16.73 3.11 14.31
C GLY A 35 16.47 1.82 13.55
N PHE A 36 15.37 1.72 12.80
CA PHE A 36 15.04 0.51 12.07
C PHE A 36 15.99 0.24 10.90
N ARG A 37 16.31 -1.03 10.71
CA ARG A 37 17.06 -1.52 9.55
C ARG A 37 16.16 -2.41 8.71
N PHE A 38 16.16 -2.20 7.40
CA PHE A 38 15.24 -2.86 6.47
C PHE A 38 15.89 -3.03 5.09
N ARG A 39 15.33 -3.96 4.32
CA ARG A 39 15.60 -4.09 2.88
C ARG A 39 14.51 -3.35 2.09
N LYS A 40 14.81 -2.97 0.84
CA LYS A 40 13.91 -2.23 -0.05
C LYS A 40 13.53 -3.09 -1.24
N ASN A 41 12.23 -3.10 -1.59
CA ASN A 41 11.73 -3.69 -2.84
C ASN A 41 12.23 -5.12 -3.04
N ASP A 42 12.03 -5.99 -2.06
CA ASP A 42 12.52 -7.37 -2.11
C ASP A 42 11.65 -8.21 -3.05
N ARG A 43 12.21 -8.53 -4.23
CA ARG A 43 11.52 -9.27 -5.29
C ARG A 43 11.38 -10.77 -5.03
N HIS A 44 12.01 -11.29 -4.00
CA HIS A 44 11.87 -12.69 -3.60
C HIS A 44 10.62 -12.94 -2.76
N LEU A 45 10.00 -11.87 -2.26
CA LEU A 45 8.75 -11.95 -1.51
C LEU A 45 7.54 -11.62 -2.39
N ALA A 46 6.40 -12.24 -2.09
CA ALA A 46 5.16 -12.00 -2.81
C ALA A 46 4.81 -10.51 -2.84
N GLY A 47 4.42 -9.99 -4.00
CA GLY A 47 4.09 -8.58 -4.21
C GLY A 47 5.28 -7.62 -4.16
N SER A 48 6.51 -8.07 -3.90
CA SER A 48 7.73 -7.23 -3.82
C SER A 48 7.56 -6.06 -2.85
N PRO A 49 7.43 -6.31 -1.54
CA PRO A 49 7.17 -5.27 -0.55
C PRO A 49 8.16 -4.11 -0.60
N ASP A 50 7.68 -2.89 -0.37
CA ASP A 50 8.49 -1.67 -0.40
C ASP A 50 9.52 -1.63 0.72
N ILE A 51 9.16 -2.16 1.89
CA ILE A 51 10.02 -2.23 3.08
C ILE A 51 9.91 -3.64 3.68
N VAL A 52 11.04 -4.26 3.94
CA VAL A 52 11.13 -5.57 4.61
C VAL A 52 11.97 -5.44 5.86
N PHE A 53 11.43 -5.83 7.00
CA PHE A 53 12.08 -5.86 8.31
C PHE A 53 12.39 -7.31 8.70
N PRO A 54 13.56 -7.86 8.33
CA PRO A 54 13.85 -9.28 8.58
C PRO A 54 13.86 -9.64 10.07
N HIS A 55 14.34 -8.73 10.92
CA HIS A 55 14.41 -8.93 12.37
C HIS A 55 13.03 -9.10 13.01
N TYR A 56 12.01 -8.41 12.45
CA TYR A 56 10.64 -8.41 12.95
C TYR A 56 9.72 -9.37 12.18
N HIS A 57 10.29 -10.08 11.19
CA HIS A 57 9.53 -10.90 10.24
C HIS A 57 8.29 -10.14 9.68
N ALA A 58 8.51 -8.88 9.28
CA ALA A 58 7.46 -7.97 8.88
C ALA A 58 7.78 -7.28 7.55
N VAL A 59 6.73 -7.00 6.79
CA VAL A 59 6.81 -6.28 5.52
C VAL A 59 5.83 -5.11 5.49
N VAL A 60 6.14 -4.07 4.71
CA VAL A 60 5.24 -2.94 4.50
C VAL A 60 5.15 -2.60 3.03
N PHE A 61 3.91 -2.52 2.53
CA PHE A 61 3.58 -1.98 1.23
C PHE A 61 3.19 -0.50 1.34
N ILE A 62 3.53 0.31 0.34
CA ILE A 62 3.17 1.73 0.26
C ILE A 62 2.31 1.93 -0.98
N ASN A 63 1.00 1.88 -0.80
CA ASN A 63 0.05 1.81 -1.89
C ASN A 63 -0.47 3.19 -2.32
N GLY A 64 -0.37 3.49 -3.62
CA GLY A 64 -1.02 4.64 -4.23
C GLY A 64 -2.55 4.48 -4.25
N CYS A 65 -3.28 5.45 -3.72
CA CYS A 65 -4.73 5.35 -3.55
C CYS A 65 -5.48 5.11 -4.87
N PHE A 66 -5.06 5.72 -5.95
CA PHE A 66 -5.68 5.54 -7.26
C PHE A 66 -5.45 4.13 -7.81
N TRP A 67 -4.19 3.67 -7.83
CA TRP A 67 -3.82 2.40 -8.47
C TRP A 67 -4.38 1.17 -7.78
N HIS A 68 -4.53 1.26 -6.46
CA HIS A 68 -5.07 0.19 -5.62
C HIS A 68 -6.55 0.42 -5.26
N ALA A 69 -7.20 1.41 -5.89
CA ALA A 69 -8.60 1.76 -5.72
C ALA A 69 -9.02 1.86 -4.24
N HIS A 70 -8.25 2.61 -3.45
CA HIS A 70 -8.48 2.78 -2.01
C HIS A 70 -9.85 3.41 -1.73
N GLY A 71 -10.67 2.73 -0.93
CA GLY A 71 -12.03 3.19 -0.60
C GLY A 71 -13.10 2.85 -1.65
N TRP A 72 -12.76 2.18 -2.75
CA TRP A 72 -13.75 1.67 -3.69
C TRP A 72 -14.45 0.44 -3.10
N LYS A 73 -15.76 0.53 -2.92
CA LYS A 73 -16.56 -0.59 -2.41
C LYS A 73 -16.74 -1.64 -3.51
N SER A 74 -16.23 -2.83 -3.30
CA SER A 74 -16.38 -3.99 -4.16
C SER A 74 -16.56 -5.22 -3.27
N GLU A 75 -17.41 -6.15 -3.71
CA GLU A 75 -17.64 -7.44 -3.01
C GLU A 75 -16.37 -8.30 -2.88
N LYS A 76 -15.34 -8.01 -3.69
CA LYS A 76 -14.07 -8.74 -3.72
C LYS A 76 -12.98 -8.15 -2.81
N SER A 77 -13.35 -7.34 -1.82
CA SER A 77 -12.40 -6.69 -0.91
C SER A 77 -12.09 -7.51 0.35
N LEU A 78 -12.58 -8.75 0.44
CA LEU A 78 -12.42 -9.60 1.61
C LEU A 78 -11.15 -10.45 1.51
N ILE A 79 -10.26 -10.30 2.49
CA ILE A 79 -9.16 -11.25 2.71
C ILE A 79 -9.68 -12.34 3.64
N LYS A 80 -9.75 -13.57 3.13
CA LYS A 80 -9.98 -14.75 3.95
C LYS A 80 -8.63 -15.44 4.15
N SER A 81 -8.10 -15.37 5.35
CA SER A 81 -6.89 -16.10 5.74
C SER A 81 -7.17 -16.85 7.03
N PRO A 82 -6.59 -18.07 7.23
CA PRO A 82 -6.68 -18.77 8.50
C PRO A 82 -6.13 -17.99 9.69
N VAL A 83 -5.28 -17.00 9.42
CA VAL A 83 -4.62 -16.14 10.42
C VAL A 83 -5.41 -14.85 10.70
N LEU A 84 -6.36 -14.49 9.83
CA LEU A 84 -7.20 -13.30 9.96
C LEU A 84 -8.66 -13.72 9.93
N GLU A 85 -9.39 -13.49 11.03
CA GLU A 85 -10.84 -13.34 10.96
C GLU A 85 -11.14 -12.31 9.87
N GLU A 86 -12.12 -12.59 8.99
CA GLU A 86 -12.45 -11.78 7.79
C GLU A 86 -12.16 -10.29 7.96
N LYS A 87 -11.04 -9.80 7.41
CA LYS A 87 -10.75 -8.37 7.35
C LYS A 87 -11.05 -7.83 5.97
N VAL A 88 -11.83 -6.77 5.92
CA VAL A 88 -12.08 -6.01 4.70
C VAL A 88 -10.87 -5.11 4.45
N LEU A 89 -10.04 -5.48 3.48
CA LEU A 89 -9.05 -4.55 2.93
C LEU A 89 -9.80 -3.42 2.23
N TYR A 90 -9.30 -2.17 2.39
CA TYR A 90 -9.87 -1.00 1.69
C TYR A 90 -11.19 -0.46 2.27
N SER A 91 -11.49 -0.73 3.54
CA SER A 91 -12.75 -0.31 4.17
C SER A 91 -12.87 1.20 4.40
N VAL A 92 -11.77 1.94 4.37
CA VAL A 92 -11.75 3.36 4.72
C VAL A 92 -12.08 4.23 3.50
N LYS A 93 -13.00 5.19 3.67
CA LYS A 93 -13.30 6.22 2.67
C LYS A 93 -12.03 7.00 2.33
N CYS A 94 -11.60 6.96 1.07
CA CYS A 94 -10.46 7.72 0.59
C CYS A 94 -10.90 8.87 -0.31
N GLY A 95 -10.61 10.10 0.08
CA GLY A 95 -10.89 11.29 -0.74
C GLY A 95 -9.97 11.46 -1.96
N LYS A 96 -8.92 10.63 -2.09
CA LYS A 96 -7.98 10.68 -3.23
C LYS A 96 -8.33 9.71 -4.35
N PHE A 97 -9.14 8.70 -4.09
CA PHE A 97 -9.62 7.81 -5.13
C PHE A 97 -10.89 8.37 -5.76
N LEU A 98 -10.81 8.65 -7.05
CA LEU A 98 -11.95 9.00 -7.87
C LEU A 98 -12.03 8.02 -9.05
N MET A 99 -13.18 7.38 -9.22
CA MET A 99 -13.42 6.50 -10.36
C MET A 99 -13.39 7.34 -11.65
N PRO A 100 -12.57 6.96 -12.65
CA PRO A 100 -12.58 7.63 -13.94
C PRO A 100 -13.96 7.60 -14.58
N THR A 101 -14.36 8.69 -15.24
CA THR A 101 -15.66 8.81 -15.90
C THR A 101 -15.66 8.28 -17.33
N THR A 102 -14.48 8.05 -17.91
CA THR A 102 -14.30 7.50 -19.26
C THR A 102 -13.66 6.12 -19.18
N ASN A 103 -13.97 5.24 -20.13
CA ASN A 103 -13.48 3.86 -20.19
C ASN A 103 -13.72 3.07 -18.89
N LEU A 104 -14.91 3.18 -18.32
CA LEU A 104 -15.29 2.59 -17.04
C LEU A 104 -14.96 1.09 -16.97
N ASP A 105 -15.34 0.31 -17.99
CA ASP A 105 -15.09 -1.13 -18.02
C ASP A 105 -13.61 -1.49 -17.94
N PHE A 106 -12.77 -0.73 -18.64
CA PHE A 106 -11.32 -0.90 -18.58
C PHE A 106 -10.80 -0.65 -17.15
N TRP A 107 -11.21 0.46 -16.52
CA TRP A 107 -10.76 0.82 -15.20
C TRP A 107 -11.28 -0.13 -14.12
N GLN A 108 -12.53 -0.54 -14.19
CA GLN A 108 -13.09 -1.53 -13.27
C GLN A 108 -12.34 -2.85 -13.34
N LYS A 109 -12.09 -3.37 -14.56
CA LYS A 109 -11.30 -4.60 -14.76
C LYS A 109 -9.87 -4.43 -14.23
N LYS A 110 -9.24 -3.27 -14.47
CA LYS A 110 -7.88 -2.99 -13.99
C LYS A 110 -7.81 -2.93 -12.46
N PHE A 111 -8.71 -2.22 -11.83
CA PHE A 111 -8.76 -2.11 -10.37
C PHE A 111 -9.09 -3.45 -9.70
N THR A 112 -10.03 -4.22 -10.27
CA THR A 112 -10.32 -5.57 -9.79
C THR A 112 -9.07 -6.46 -9.82
N ARG A 113 -8.36 -6.51 -10.96
CA ARG A 113 -7.12 -7.29 -11.08
C ARG A 113 -6.04 -6.85 -10.11
N ASN A 114 -5.85 -5.55 -9.91
CA ASN A 114 -4.89 -5.03 -8.96
C ASN A 114 -5.24 -5.49 -7.53
N ARG A 115 -6.50 -5.37 -7.13
CA ARG A 115 -6.96 -5.83 -5.81
C ARG A 115 -6.82 -7.32 -5.61
N GLU A 116 -7.22 -8.13 -6.60
CA GLU A 116 -7.08 -9.59 -6.54
C GLU A 116 -5.60 -9.99 -6.37
N ARG A 117 -4.70 -9.29 -7.06
CA ARG A 117 -3.26 -9.49 -6.89
C ARG A 117 -2.80 -9.10 -5.48
N ASP A 118 -3.15 -7.89 -5.02
CA ASP A 118 -2.75 -7.39 -3.71
C ASP A 118 -3.23 -8.33 -2.58
N ILE A 119 -4.48 -8.79 -2.65
CA ILE A 119 -5.05 -9.75 -1.69
C ILE A 119 -4.29 -11.07 -1.72
N ARG A 120 -4.02 -11.60 -2.91
CA ARG A 120 -3.26 -12.85 -3.06
C ARG A 120 -1.86 -12.72 -2.48
N ASP A 121 -1.16 -11.63 -2.79
CA ASP A 121 0.22 -11.42 -2.38
C ASP A 121 0.30 -11.22 -0.85
N ILE A 122 -0.63 -10.46 -0.26
CA ILE A 122 -0.75 -10.31 1.20
C ILE A 122 -1.07 -11.65 1.86
N LYS A 123 -2.02 -12.41 1.31
CA LYS A 123 -2.36 -13.74 1.83
C LYS A 123 -1.16 -14.67 1.83
N THR A 124 -0.41 -14.73 0.73
CA THR A 124 0.80 -15.54 0.62
C THR A 124 1.81 -15.19 1.71
N LEU A 125 2.06 -13.90 1.94
CA LEU A 125 2.98 -13.46 2.98
C LEU A 125 2.50 -13.83 4.39
N LEU A 126 1.20 -13.70 4.66
CA LEU A 126 0.61 -14.08 5.95
C LEU A 126 0.71 -15.59 6.18
N ASP A 127 0.42 -16.39 5.14
CA ASP A 127 0.52 -17.85 5.19
C ASP A 127 1.98 -18.32 5.39
N ASP A 128 2.96 -17.53 4.88
CA ASP A 128 4.40 -17.73 5.10
C ASP A 128 4.87 -17.19 6.48
N GLY A 129 3.97 -16.72 7.33
CA GLY A 129 4.24 -16.24 8.68
C GLY A 129 4.73 -14.80 8.76
N TRP A 130 4.73 -14.04 7.66
CA TRP A 130 5.10 -12.63 7.68
C TRP A 130 3.98 -11.79 8.28
N ARG A 131 4.36 -10.78 9.06
CA ARG A 131 3.46 -9.69 9.43
C ARG A 131 3.41 -8.69 8.27
N VAL A 132 2.21 -8.24 7.90
CA VAL A 132 2.01 -7.39 6.73
C VAL A 132 1.38 -6.06 7.11
N GLY A 133 2.07 -4.96 6.82
CA GLY A 133 1.57 -3.60 6.93
C GLY A 133 1.24 -3.01 5.55
N VAL A 134 0.17 -2.22 5.48
CA VAL A 134 -0.17 -1.45 4.28
C VAL A 134 -0.28 0.02 4.65
N VAL A 135 0.55 0.86 4.05
CA VAL A 135 0.50 2.32 4.18
C VAL A 135 -0.17 2.91 2.94
N TRP A 136 -1.22 3.70 3.16
CA TRP A 136 -1.90 4.36 2.06
C TRP A 136 -1.30 5.75 1.76
N GLU A 137 -1.21 6.08 0.49
CA GLU A 137 -0.75 7.41 0.02
C GLU A 137 -1.46 8.56 0.75
N CYS A 138 -2.77 8.47 0.99
CA CYS A 138 -3.53 9.52 1.67
C CYS A 138 -3.08 9.75 3.13
N ALA A 139 -2.57 8.71 3.79
CA ALA A 139 -2.07 8.80 5.16
C ALA A 139 -0.77 9.60 5.28
N ILE A 140 0.03 9.66 4.20
CA ILE A 140 1.37 10.28 4.21
C ILE A 140 1.52 11.45 3.23
N THR A 141 0.40 12.00 2.72
CA THR A 141 0.42 13.12 1.75
C THR A 141 -0.54 14.25 2.16
N GLY A 142 -0.48 15.36 1.40
CA GLY A 142 -1.32 16.54 1.62
C GLY A 142 -0.71 17.53 2.61
N LYS A 143 -1.58 18.36 3.22
CA LYS A 143 -1.17 19.34 4.23
C LYS A 143 -0.53 18.63 5.43
N ASN A 144 0.48 19.19 6.03
CA ASN A 144 1.22 18.63 7.17
C ASN A 144 1.89 17.27 6.86
N ARG A 145 2.38 17.09 5.64
CA ARG A 145 3.00 15.83 5.18
C ARG A 145 4.09 15.30 6.13
N ARG A 146 4.93 16.19 6.69
CA ARG A 146 6.02 15.80 7.61
C ARG A 146 5.48 15.15 8.89
N GLU A 147 4.46 15.76 9.48
CA GLU A 147 3.79 15.25 10.69
C GLU A 147 3.11 13.92 10.41
N LYS A 148 2.42 13.80 9.28
CA LYS A 148 1.78 12.55 8.85
C LYS A 148 2.78 11.40 8.65
N ILE A 149 3.92 11.68 8.03
CA ILE A 149 4.99 10.67 7.86
C ILE A 149 5.54 10.26 9.21
N TYR A 150 5.75 11.22 10.12
CA TYR A 150 6.19 10.93 11.48
C TYR A 150 5.19 10.07 12.24
N ASP A 151 3.90 10.41 12.19
CA ASP A 151 2.81 9.65 12.84
C ASP A 151 2.73 8.22 12.31
N VAL A 152 2.69 8.05 10.99
CA VAL A 152 2.66 6.71 10.37
C VAL A 152 3.92 5.91 10.73
N ALA A 153 5.10 6.52 10.70
CA ALA A 153 6.34 5.85 11.09
C ALA A 153 6.32 5.45 12.57
N SER A 154 5.78 6.29 13.46
CA SER A 154 5.61 5.98 14.89
C SER A 154 4.65 4.81 15.10
N ARG A 155 3.52 4.78 14.38
CA ARG A 155 2.56 3.67 14.44
C ARG A 155 3.15 2.36 13.91
N ILE A 156 3.98 2.41 12.87
CA ILE A 156 4.72 1.25 12.37
C ILE A 156 5.73 0.78 13.43
N SER A 157 6.48 1.72 14.07
CA SER A 157 7.40 1.40 15.15
C SER A 157 6.70 0.64 16.28
N CYS A 158 5.60 1.18 16.80
CA CYS A 158 4.82 0.50 17.84
C CYS A 158 4.36 -0.89 17.37
N TRP A 159 3.82 -1.00 16.13
CA TRP A 159 3.37 -2.28 15.60
C TRP A 159 4.50 -3.30 15.47
N LEU A 160 5.71 -2.89 15.10
CA LEU A 160 6.86 -3.79 15.01
C LEU A 160 7.31 -4.29 16.39
N GLU A 161 7.23 -3.45 17.42
CA GLU A 161 7.70 -3.72 18.77
C GLU A 161 6.62 -4.33 19.68
N GLU A 162 5.34 -4.31 19.27
CA GLU A 162 4.24 -4.94 20.00
C GLU A 162 4.43 -6.46 20.03
N GLU A 163 4.38 -7.05 21.24
CA GLU A 163 4.40 -8.51 21.45
C GLU A 163 3.08 -9.17 21.03
N PHE A 164 1.99 -8.39 20.89
CA PHE A 164 0.69 -8.87 20.49
C PHE A 164 0.58 -8.97 18.96
N ASP A 165 0.29 -10.15 18.54
CA ASP A 165 0.27 -10.62 17.17
C ASP A 165 -0.88 -9.99 16.35
N GLN A 166 -0.65 -8.79 15.82
CA GLN A 166 -1.46 -8.28 14.72
C GLN A 166 -0.74 -8.58 13.40
N PRO A 167 -1.05 -9.71 12.78
CA PRO A 167 -0.33 -10.13 11.57
C PRO A 167 -0.60 -9.20 10.39
N PHE A 168 -1.70 -8.44 10.42
CA PHE A 168 -2.06 -7.49 9.38
C PHE A 168 -2.53 -6.14 9.96
N ARG A 169 -1.99 -5.03 9.41
CA ARG A 169 -2.39 -3.66 9.79
C ARG A 169 -2.37 -2.68 8.61
N GLU A 170 -3.40 -1.84 8.53
CA GLU A 170 -3.43 -0.66 7.65
C GLU A 170 -3.10 0.61 8.44
N PHE A 171 -2.33 1.51 7.82
CA PHE A 171 -1.86 2.76 8.40
C PHE A 171 -2.32 3.99 7.61
#